data_96ac770b530747f40305168ddbbb125c
#
_entry.id   96ac770b530747f40305168ddbbb125c
#
_cell.length_a   1.000
_cell.length_b   1.000
_cell.length_c   1.000
_cell.angle_alpha   90.00
_cell.angle_beta   90.00
_cell.angle_gamma   90.00
#
_symmetry.space_group_name_H-M   'P 1'
#
loop_
_entity.id
_entity.type
_entity.pdbx_description
1 polymer ?
#
loop_
_entity_poly.entity_id
_entity_poly.type
_entity_poly.pdbx_seq_one_letter_code
_entity_poly.pdbx_strand_id
1 'polypeptide(L)'
;MDIFKKIKPWKLYFSNDTLIDSKQKAILIRTFLIIIIFISSIFLTTDIASAVPSFARQTGLQCNECHTAYPQLTPFGREFKLRGYVMSDEKSKIPPVAFMALPSFTNTNEGQPGGATDDFDDNNNFAITQASIFYAGRLFGPYASMITGHEIGSFMNKIGTFVQTTWDGIEKKWAWDNAEVRFANSSTIDGKELDYGIYINNNPTMQDLWNTTPAWSFPFTGSGLAPMPAAATLLNDTIAQQVFGIGAYTRIMRTLYLEIGSYRTLGTGFQDAMGVDPAGEMQITDLAPYWRVAVEKDWGDNYLEVGTYGIYANIYPGRVSSAGKDHILDLGFDSQYQYISDVNDITARINFLHEFQDWNASRDLGNVSNSSDDLWNFTASTSYLYDKTYNASVQYFITGGDSDSILYADSRTGSPDSRGWVFELDYLPFNKSGGPKFWSKSNVKLTMQYVLYNKFDGSSDNYDGTGRDASDNNTLYLEAWVAF
;
A
#
# COMPACT_ATOMS: atom_id res chain seq x y z
N MET A 1 8.73 20.88 -29.66
CA MET A 1 9.11 22.27 -29.89
C MET A 1 7.85 23.07 -30.19
N ASP A 2 7.44 23.88 -29.20
CA ASP A 2 6.41 24.93 -29.31
C ASP A 2 4.94 24.59 -29.59
N ILE A 3 4.22 24.03 -28.59
CA ILE A 3 2.75 24.20 -28.53
C ILE A 3 2.22 24.61 -27.13
N PHE A 4 3.03 24.78 -26.11
CA PHE A 4 2.55 25.23 -24.78
C PHE A 4 2.99 26.67 -24.45
N LYS A 5 2.49 27.66 -25.23
CA LYS A 5 2.52 29.07 -24.83
C LYS A 5 1.28 29.78 -25.34
N LYS A 6 0.20 29.77 -24.53
CA LYS A 6 -0.83 30.82 -24.51
C LYS A 6 -2.00 30.45 -23.57
N ILE A 7 -1.79 30.52 -22.26
CA ILE A 7 -2.86 30.87 -21.33
C ILE A 7 -2.27 31.90 -20.37
N LYS A 8 -2.85 33.10 -20.38
CA LYS A 8 -2.43 34.21 -19.51
C LYS A 8 -2.92 33.91 -18.07
N PRO A 9 -2.09 34.10 -17.03
CA PRO A 9 -2.54 34.00 -15.65
C PRO A 9 -3.37 35.24 -15.29
N TRP A 10 -4.53 34.99 -14.67
CA TRP A 10 -5.28 36.01 -13.96
C TRP A 10 -4.52 36.34 -12.67
N LYS A 11 -3.88 37.51 -12.66
CA LYS A 11 -3.31 38.11 -11.44
C LYS A 11 -4.46 38.59 -10.57
N LEU A 12 -4.79 37.89 -9.53
CA LEU A 12 -5.44 38.45 -8.35
C LEU A 12 -4.32 38.94 -7.41
N TYR A 13 -4.23 40.25 -7.32
CA TYR A 13 -3.39 40.96 -6.35
C TYR A 13 -3.94 40.68 -4.94
N PHE A 14 -3.24 39.90 -4.12
CA PHE A 14 -3.25 40.07 -2.68
C PHE A 14 -1.85 40.47 -2.26
N SER A 15 -1.75 41.72 -1.87
CA SER A 15 -0.54 42.32 -1.27
C SER A 15 -0.45 41.91 0.19
N ASN A 16 0.78 41.74 0.64
CA ASN A 16 1.33 41.89 1.98
C ASN A 16 1.37 40.68 2.87
N ASP A 17 2.64 40.25 3.06
CA ASP A 17 3.26 39.84 4.33
C ASP A 17 2.32 39.96 5.54
N THR A 18 1.75 38.84 5.93
CA THR A 18 1.34 38.65 7.33
C THR A 18 2.10 37.45 7.86
N LEU A 19 3.30 37.73 8.40
CA LEU A 19 3.89 36.90 9.45
C LEU A 19 2.78 36.56 10.44
N ILE A 20 2.34 35.31 10.47
CA ILE A 20 1.40 34.83 11.48
C ILE A 20 2.09 35.09 12.82
N ASP A 21 1.61 36.10 13.54
CA ASP A 21 2.14 36.48 14.84
C ASP A 21 2.10 35.27 15.78
N SER A 22 3.08 35.20 16.66
CA SER A 22 3.19 34.14 17.70
C SER A 22 1.88 33.95 18.48
N LYS A 23 1.06 34.98 18.60
CA LYS A 23 -0.29 34.92 19.16
C LYS A 23 -1.29 34.18 18.28
N GLN A 24 -1.21 34.35 16.95
CA GLN A 24 -2.09 33.64 16.01
C GLN A 24 -1.72 32.15 15.92
N LYS A 25 -0.42 31.81 15.96
CA LYS A 25 0.03 30.42 16.08
C LYS A 25 -0.46 29.78 17.39
N ALA A 26 -0.38 30.51 18.50
CA ALA A 26 -0.91 30.04 19.80
C ALA A 26 -2.43 29.87 19.80
N ILE A 27 -3.17 30.73 19.09
CA ILE A 27 -4.61 30.61 18.91
C ILE A 27 -4.96 29.39 18.07
N LEU A 28 -4.28 29.16 16.95
CA LEU A 28 -4.48 27.99 16.10
C LEU A 28 -4.19 26.69 16.84
N ILE A 29 -3.09 26.61 17.58
CA ILE A 29 -2.75 25.45 18.42
C ILE A 29 -3.80 25.22 19.51
N ARG A 30 -4.26 26.29 20.18
CA ARG A 30 -5.31 26.18 21.21
C ARG A 30 -6.66 25.78 20.60
N THR A 31 -7.02 26.30 19.44
CA THR A 31 -8.25 25.91 18.74
C THR A 31 -8.18 24.45 18.31
N PHE A 32 -7.05 24.00 17.80
CA PHE A 32 -6.81 22.60 17.45
C PHE A 32 -6.88 21.68 18.68
N LEU A 33 -6.26 22.07 19.80
CA LEU A 33 -6.36 21.33 21.07
C LEU A 33 -7.80 21.32 21.63
N ILE A 34 -8.54 22.42 21.50
CA ILE A 34 -9.95 22.49 21.92
C ILE A 34 -10.81 21.58 21.02
N ILE A 35 -10.54 21.55 19.72
CA ILE A 35 -11.23 20.64 18.79
C ILE A 35 -10.91 19.18 19.13
N ILE A 36 -9.66 18.85 19.44
CA ILE A 36 -9.26 17.51 19.90
C ILE A 36 -9.95 17.16 21.23
N ILE A 37 -9.98 18.08 22.20
CA ILE A 37 -10.63 17.87 23.51
C ILE A 37 -12.16 17.76 23.32
N PHE A 38 -12.75 18.56 22.45
CA PHE A 38 -14.18 18.50 22.15
C PHE A 38 -14.55 17.19 21.42
N ILE A 39 -13.75 16.79 20.43
CA ILE A 39 -13.87 15.48 19.80
C ILE A 39 -13.69 14.38 20.84
N SER A 40 -12.68 14.46 21.70
CA SER A 40 -12.45 13.49 22.77
C SER A 40 -13.59 13.42 23.80
N SER A 41 -14.24 14.56 24.12
CA SER A 41 -15.35 14.59 25.07
C SER A 41 -16.66 14.01 24.51
N ILE A 42 -16.85 14.05 23.20
CA ILE A 42 -17.98 13.39 22.52
C ILE A 42 -17.86 11.85 22.62
N PHE A 43 -16.64 11.33 22.81
CA PHE A 43 -16.33 9.90 22.88
C PHE A 43 -16.62 9.21 24.24
N LEU A 44 -17.10 9.90 25.26
CA LEU A 44 -17.14 9.37 26.64
C LEU A 44 -18.46 8.73 27.09
N THR A 45 -19.46 8.49 26.23
CA THR A 45 -20.72 7.90 26.67
C THR A 45 -21.28 6.76 25.81
N THR A 46 -21.53 5.63 26.44
CA THR A 46 -22.43 4.47 26.28
C THR A 46 -22.08 3.26 25.41
N ASP A 47 -22.42 2.04 25.95
CA ASP A 47 -22.14 0.70 25.41
C ASP A 47 -23.00 0.26 24.21
N ILE A 48 -22.43 -0.39 23.28
CA ILE A 48 -22.75 -1.63 22.55
C ILE A 48 -21.77 -1.79 21.39
N ALA A 49 -20.99 -2.87 21.42
CA ALA A 49 -20.00 -3.18 20.41
C ALA A 49 -20.64 -3.70 19.11
N SER A 50 -20.21 -3.13 18.00
CA SER A 50 -20.37 -3.73 16.68
C SER A 50 -19.28 -3.20 15.77
N ALA A 51 -18.46 -4.10 15.28
CA ALA A 51 -17.30 -3.80 14.45
C ALA A 51 -17.64 -3.37 13.03
N VAL A 52 -16.68 -2.75 12.42
CA VAL A 52 -16.69 -2.17 11.08
C VAL A 52 -15.40 -2.57 10.38
N PRO A 53 -15.17 -2.32 9.16
CA PRO A 53 -15.91 -2.16 7.96
C PRO A 53 -16.59 -3.45 7.45
N SER A 54 -16.75 -3.64 6.14
CA SER A 54 -17.55 -4.74 5.59
C SER A 54 -17.25 -6.13 6.15
N PHE A 55 -15.97 -6.48 6.38
CA PHE A 55 -15.56 -7.78 6.92
C PHE A 55 -16.05 -7.99 8.36
N ALA A 56 -15.93 -7.00 9.22
CA ALA A 56 -16.40 -7.09 10.59
C ALA A 56 -17.95 -7.16 10.67
N ARG A 57 -18.66 -6.47 9.76
CA ARG A 57 -20.13 -6.64 9.64
C ARG A 57 -20.54 -8.02 9.17
N GLN A 58 -19.74 -8.64 8.28
CA GLN A 58 -20.01 -9.98 7.75
C GLN A 58 -19.69 -11.07 8.75
N THR A 59 -18.64 -10.91 9.55
CA THR A 59 -18.18 -11.94 10.50
C THR A 59 -18.72 -11.73 11.91
N GLY A 60 -19.10 -10.50 12.28
CA GLY A 60 -19.41 -10.12 13.65
C GLY A 60 -18.19 -10.02 14.58
N LEU A 61 -16.97 -10.12 14.03
CA LEU A 61 -15.72 -10.08 14.78
C LEU A 61 -15.19 -8.66 14.96
N GLN A 62 -14.37 -8.45 15.98
CA GLN A 62 -13.66 -7.19 16.22
C GLN A 62 -12.45 -7.06 15.29
N CYS A 63 -11.93 -5.83 15.14
CA CYS A 63 -10.79 -5.58 14.25
C CYS A 63 -9.53 -6.33 14.67
N ASN A 64 -9.29 -6.45 15.98
CA ASN A 64 -8.14 -7.14 16.55
C ASN A 64 -8.15 -8.67 16.38
N GLU A 65 -9.25 -9.27 15.95
CA GLU A 65 -9.28 -10.68 15.59
C GLU A 65 -8.53 -10.93 14.27
N CYS A 66 -8.67 -10.00 13.31
CA CYS A 66 -8.04 -10.12 12.00
C CYS A 66 -6.74 -9.31 11.88
N HIS A 67 -6.57 -8.28 12.71
CA HIS A 67 -5.44 -7.35 12.62
C HIS A 67 -4.72 -7.21 13.97
N THR A 68 -3.42 -7.08 13.92
CA THR A 68 -2.65 -6.52 15.02
C THR A 68 -2.85 -4.99 14.99
N ALA A 69 -1.88 -4.19 14.56
CA ALA A 69 -2.13 -2.80 14.16
C ALA A 69 -2.51 -2.81 12.66
N TYR A 70 -3.80 -2.52 12.33
CA TYR A 70 -4.22 -2.66 10.93
C TYR A 70 -3.42 -1.73 9.99
N PRO A 71 -3.15 -2.21 8.76
CA PRO A 71 -3.69 -3.40 8.08
C PRO A 71 -2.95 -4.73 8.35
N GLN A 72 -2.01 -4.80 9.30
CA GLN A 72 -1.24 -6.02 9.60
C GLN A 72 -2.16 -7.17 10.01
N LEU A 73 -1.95 -8.35 9.42
CA LEU A 73 -2.82 -9.51 9.64
C LEU A 73 -2.35 -10.40 10.79
N THR A 74 -3.30 -10.83 11.63
CA THR A 74 -3.15 -11.96 12.55
C THR A 74 -3.17 -13.28 11.78
N PRO A 75 -2.86 -14.45 12.41
CA PRO A 75 -3.08 -15.76 11.80
C PRO A 75 -4.50 -15.96 11.28
N PHE A 76 -5.51 -15.49 12.03
CA PHE A 76 -6.91 -15.58 11.60
C PHE A 76 -7.20 -14.65 10.42
N GLY A 77 -6.65 -13.43 10.41
CA GLY A 77 -6.78 -12.50 9.29
C GLY A 77 -6.18 -13.08 8.00
N ARG A 78 -5.03 -13.78 8.09
CA ARG A 78 -4.42 -14.49 6.96
C ARG A 78 -5.32 -15.61 6.44
N GLU A 79 -5.89 -16.40 7.34
CA GLU A 79 -6.83 -17.47 6.98
C GLU A 79 -8.06 -16.89 6.27
N PHE A 80 -8.62 -15.79 6.77
CA PHE A 80 -9.75 -15.10 6.17
C PHE A 80 -9.43 -14.62 4.75
N LYS A 81 -8.24 -14.03 4.53
CA LYS A 81 -7.77 -13.58 3.21
C LYS A 81 -7.50 -14.77 2.27
N LEU A 82 -6.82 -15.81 2.75
CA LEU A 82 -6.56 -17.04 2.00
C LEU A 82 -7.85 -17.67 1.47
N ARG A 83 -8.90 -17.68 2.30
CA ARG A 83 -10.23 -18.21 1.96
C ARG A 83 -11.10 -17.24 1.17
N GLY A 84 -10.51 -16.22 0.55
CA GLY A 84 -11.19 -15.32 -0.38
C GLY A 84 -12.20 -14.40 0.29
N TYR A 85 -12.00 -14.01 1.55
CA TYR A 85 -12.88 -13.08 2.27
C TYR A 85 -14.33 -13.56 2.47
N VAL A 86 -14.59 -14.87 2.35
CA VAL A 86 -15.96 -15.43 2.37
C VAL A 86 -16.33 -16.13 3.67
N MET A 87 -15.42 -16.17 4.66
CA MET A 87 -15.69 -16.69 5.99
C MET A 87 -16.61 -15.74 6.76
N SER A 88 -17.90 -15.80 6.51
CA SER A 88 -18.88 -14.89 7.12
C SER A 88 -20.15 -15.63 7.49
N ASP A 89 -20.88 -15.09 8.49
CA ASP A 89 -22.25 -15.51 8.77
C ASP A 89 -23.16 -15.06 7.60
N GLU A 90 -23.97 -15.97 7.04
CA GLU A 90 -24.87 -15.67 5.92
C GLU A 90 -26.03 -14.71 6.29
N LYS A 91 -26.09 -14.26 7.54
CA LYS A 91 -27.17 -13.42 8.05
C LYS A 91 -27.07 -11.94 7.71
N SER A 92 -25.91 -11.45 7.26
CA SER A 92 -25.76 -10.06 6.89
C SER A 92 -26.56 -9.76 5.61
N LYS A 93 -27.57 -8.90 5.73
CA LYS A 93 -28.37 -8.41 4.60
C LYS A 93 -27.80 -7.14 3.95
N ILE A 94 -26.68 -6.64 4.47
CA ILE A 94 -26.05 -5.39 4.01
C ILE A 94 -24.99 -5.76 2.96
N PRO A 95 -24.93 -5.05 1.81
CA PRO A 95 -23.85 -5.23 0.86
C PRO A 95 -22.47 -5.02 1.51
N PRO A 96 -21.42 -5.70 1.03
CA PRO A 96 -20.08 -5.62 1.62
C PRO A 96 -19.34 -4.33 1.23
N VAL A 97 -19.95 -3.17 1.45
CA VAL A 97 -19.39 -1.84 1.17
C VAL A 97 -18.79 -1.25 2.44
N ALA A 98 -17.63 -0.62 2.33
CA ALA A 98 -16.98 0.14 3.38
C ALA A 98 -16.35 1.41 2.82
N PHE A 99 -16.02 2.35 3.70
CA PHE A 99 -15.42 3.64 3.34
C PHE A 99 -14.21 3.88 4.21
N MET A 100 -13.27 4.66 3.66
CA MET A 100 -12.05 5.08 4.35
C MET A 100 -11.73 6.52 3.98
N ALA A 101 -11.15 7.27 4.92
CA ALA A 101 -10.56 8.56 4.66
C ALA A 101 -9.26 8.71 5.44
N LEU A 102 -8.24 9.31 4.82
CA LEU A 102 -6.91 9.55 5.35
C LEU A 102 -6.58 11.06 5.32
N PRO A 103 -7.18 11.89 6.20
CA PRO A 103 -6.68 13.24 6.41
C PRO A 103 -5.29 13.19 7.04
N SER A 104 -4.37 13.98 6.49
CA SER A 104 -2.97 13.96 6.85
C SER A 104 -2.35 15.35 6.92
N PHE A 105 -1.19 15.43 7.57
CA PHE A 105 -0.31 16.58 7.61
C PHE A 105 1.11 16.13 7.32
N THR A 106 1.79 16.85 6.42
CA THR A 106 3.18 16.62 6.03
C THR A 106 4.04 17.83 6.35
N ASN A 107 5.19 17.58 6.99
CA ASN A 107 6.24 18.57 7.18
C ASN A 107 7.60 17.94 6.84
N THR A 108 8.37 18.59 5.97
CA THR A 108 9.75 18.23 5.64
C THR A 108 10.73 19.14 6.37
N ASN A 109 11.96 18.68 6.61
CA ASN A 109 12.96 19.49 7.30
C ASN A 109 13.22 20.82 6.59
N GLU A 110 13.34 20.78 5.26
CA GLU A 110 13.45 21.98 4.43
C GLU A 110 12.30 22.05 3.42
N GLY A 111 11.85 23.24 3.08
CA GLY A 111 10.83 23.47 2.09
C GLY A 111 11.23 22.95 0.70
N GLN A 112 10.27 22.50 -0.07
CA GLN A 112 10.49 21.98 -1.43
C GLN A 112 10.45 23.12 -2.44
N PRO A 113 11.57 23.43 -3.13
CA PRO A 113 11.59 24.54 -4.07
C PRO A 113 10.52 24.43 -5.16
N GLY A 114 9.64 25.41 -5.24
CA GLY A 114 8.54 25.42 -6.22
C GLY A 114 7.22 24.83 -5.72
N GLY A 115 7.16 24.36 -4.48
CA GLY A 115 6.00 23.67 -3.88
C GLY A 115 6.16 22.15 -3.85
N ALA A 116 5.42 21.49 -2.97
CA ALA A 116 5.44 20.01 -2.89
C ALA A 116 4.85 19.39 -4.17
N THR A 117 3.79 19.98 -4.69
CA THR A 117 3.17 19.73 -5.99
C THR A 117 2.20 20.87 -6.31
N ASP A 118 1.52 20.83 -7.44
CA ASP A 118 0.53 21.84 -7.82
C ASP A 118 -0.52 22.02 -6.72
N ASP A 119 -0.81 23.29 -6.38
CA ASP A 119 -1.77 23.71 -5.33
C ASP A 119 -1.35 23.40 -3.88
N PHE A 120 -0.12 22.95 -3.63
CA PHE A 120 0.44 22.75 -2.29
C PHE A 120 1.67 23.65 -2.07
N ASP A 121 1.81 24.10 -0.83
CA ASP A 121 2.95 24.92 -0.42
C ASP A 121 4.26 24.10 -0.41
N ASP A 122 5.36 24.79 -0.26
CA ASP A 122 6.69 24.18 -0.18
C ASP A 122 6.87 23.30 1.07
N ASN A 123 6.05 23.52 2.11
CA ASN A 123 6.08 22.75 3.35
C ASN A 123 4.79 22.94 4.17
N ASN A 124 4.60 22.12 5.22
CA ASN A 124 3.49 22.19 6.18
C ASN A 124 2.09 22.02 5.55
N ASN A 125 1.97 21.04 4.71
CA ASN A 125 0.77 20.77 3.93
C ASN A 125 -0.24 19.87 4.64
N PHE A 126 -1.53 20.23 4.55
CA PHE A 126 -2.65 19.37 4.91
C PHE A 126 -3.31 18.83 3.64
N ALA A 127 -3.59 17.52 3.63
CA ALA A 127 -4.28 16.86 2.53
C ALA A 127 -5.25 15.79 3.06
N ILE A 128 -6.27 15.47 2.29
CA ILE A 128 -6.95 14.18 2.38
C ILE A 128 -6.26 13.30 1.35
N THR A 129 -5.23 12.56 1.77
CA THR A 129 -4.41 11.76 0.84
C THR A 129 -5.24 10.71 0.14
N GLN A 130 -6.20 10.10 0.84
CA GLN A 130 -7.11 9.13 0.26
C GLN A 130 -8.52 9.28 0.84
N ALA A 131 -9.53 9.16 -0.04
CA ALA A 131 -10.90 8.88 0.35
C ALA A 131 -11.40 7.71 -0.50
N SER A 132 -11.59 6.53 0.11
CA SER A 132 -11.79 5.28 -0.61
C SER A 132 -13.16 4.67 -0.35
N ILE A 133 -13.68 4.01 -1.36
CA ILE A 133 -14.85 3.14 -1.30
C ILE A 133 -14.39 1.72 -1.56
N PHE A 134 -14.79 0.81 -0.68
CA PHE A 134 -14.49 -0.62 -0.81
C PHE A 134 -15.76 -1.40 -1.09
N TYR A 135 -15.65 -2.39 -1.98
CA TYR A 135 -16.55 -3.52 -2.04
C TYR A 135 -15.73 -4.76 -1.66
N ALA A 136 -15.87 -5.25 -0.42
CA ALA A 136 -14.97 -6.25 0.15
C ALA A 136 -15.73 -7.32 0.94
N GLY A 137 -15.68 -8.57 0.46
CA GLY A 137 -16.38 -9.73 1.00
C GLY A 137 -16.90 -10.66 -0.09
N ARG A 138 -18.00 -11.37 0.16
CA ARG A 138 -18.63 -12.21 -0.87
C ARG A 138 -19.07 -11.37 -2.07
N LEU A 139 -18.67 -11.78 -3.27
CA LEU A 139 -18.94 -11.02 -4.51
C LEU A 139 -20.44 -10.75 -4.72
N PHE A 140 -21.28 -11.73 -4.47
CA PHE A 140 -22.74 -11.60 -4.64
C PHE A 140 -23.44 -11.24 -3.32
N GLY A 141 -22.68 -10.98 -2.25
CA GLY A 141 -23.21 -10.66 -0.94
C GLY A 141 -24.22 -11.71 -0.43
N PRO A 142 -25.29 -11.26 0.26
CA PRO A 142 -26.33 -12.18 0.77
C PRO A 142 -27.31 -12.67 -0.31
N TYR A 143 -27.16 -12.24 -1.55
CA TYR A 143 -28.17 -12.46 -2.60
C TYR A 143 -27.86 -13.66 -3.51
N ALA A 144 -26.70 -14.33 -3.36
CA ALA A 144 -26.28 -15.41 -4.25
C ALA A 144 -27.37 -16.50 -4.43
N SER A 145 -27.93 -16.99 -3.36
CA SER A 145 -28.98 -18.03 -3.41
C SER A 145 -30.31 -17.56 -3.97
N MET A 146 -30.62 -16.25 -3.85
CA MET A 146 -31.84 -15.65 -4.41
C MET A 146 -31.76 -15.49 -5.94
N ILE A 147 -30.55 -15.26 -6.45
CA ILE A 147 -30.33 -15.00 -7.89
C ILE A 147 -30.19 -16.30 -8.67
N THR A 148 -29.61 -17.34 -8.12
CA THR A 148 -29.08 -18.48 -8.88
C THR A 148 -29.60 -19.85 -8.43
N GLY A 149 -30.44 -19.91 -7.40
CA GLY A 149 -30.85 -21.19 -6.80
C GLY A 149 -29.77 -21.83 -5.91
N HIS A 150 -30.09 -22.94 -5.25
CA HIS A 150 -29.31 -23.43 -4.10
C HIS A 150 -27.92 -23.98 -4.47
N GLU A 151 -27.77 -24.71 -5.57
CA GLU A 151 -26.49 -25.33 -5.96
C GLU A 151 -25.49 -24.31 -6.53
N ILE A 152 -25.93 -23.45 -7.44
CA ILE A 152 -25.11 -22.38 -8.00
C ILE A 152 -24.79 -21.35 -6.92
N GLY A 153 -25.74 -21.05 -6.03
CA GLY A 153 -25.55 -20.18 -4.89
C GLY A 153 -24.44 -20.67 -3.95
N SER A 154 -24.34 -21.98 -3.72
CA SER A 154 -23.27 -22.59 -2.93
C SER A 154 -21.88 -22.41 -3.55
N PHE A 155 -21.77 -22.52 -4.87
CA PHE A 155 -20.53 -22.21 -5.59
C PHE A 155 -20.20 -20.71 -5.53
N MET A 156 -21.17 -19.84 -5.78
CA MET A 156 -20.99 -18.40 -5.75
C MET A 156 -20.62 -17.86 -4.37
N ASN A 157 -21.03 -18.52 -3.31
CA ASN A 157 -20.63 -18.19 -1.94
C ASN A 157 -19.13 -18.41 -1.65
N LYS A 158 -18.40 -19.11 -2.55
CA LYS A 158 -16.95 -19.29 -2.48
C LYS A 158 -16.17 -18.23 -3.27
N ILE A 159 -16.87 -17.27 -3.90
CA ILE A 159 -16.25 -16.18 -4.64
C ILE A 159 -16.31 -14.92 -3.79
N GLY A 160 -15.16 -14.46 -3.39
CA GLY A 160 -14.99 -13.20 -2.68
C GLY A 160 -14.28 -12.15 -3.50
N THR A 161 -14.31 -10.95 -3.01
CA THR A 161 -13.74 -9.79 -3.68
C THR A 161 -13.17 -8.81 -2.67
N PHE A 162 -12.14 -8.09 -3.10
CA PHE A 162 -11.63 -6.88 -2.48
C PHE A 162 -11.41 -5.87 -3.61
N VAL A 163 -12.26 -4.88 -3.69
CA VAL A 163 -12.18 -3.83 -4.70
C VAL A 163 -12.19 -2.49 -3.99
N GLN A 164 -11.18 -1.69 -4.26
CA GLN A 164 -11.01 -0.34 -3.75
C GLN A 164 -10.99 0.65 -4.91
N THR A 165 -11.76 1.72 -4.79
CA THR A 165 -11.64 2.91 -5.62
C THR A 165 -11.36 4.10 -4.72
N THR A 166 -10.40 4.92 -5.11
CA THR A 166 -9.82 5.96 -4.27
C THR A 166 -9.90 7.33 -4.95
N TRP A 167 -10.41 8.30 -4.21
CA TRP A 167 -10.18 9.71 -4.50
C TRP A 167 -8.82 10.08 -3.92
N ASP A 168 -7.89 10.43 -4.79
CA ASP A 168 -6.62 11.05 -4.41
C ASP A 168 -6.86 12.56 -4.24
N GLY A 169 -6.70 13.05 -3.00
CA GLY A 169 -6.92 14.46 -2.71
C GLY A 169 -5.72 15.35 -3.08
N ILE A 170 -4.58 14.77 -3.44
CA ILE A 170 -3.41 15.48 -3.94
C ILE A 170 -3.58 15.72 -5.44
N GLU A 171 -3.81 14.65 -6.21
CA GLU A 171 -4.05 14.72 -7.65
C GLU A 171 -5.48 15.12 -8.03
N LYS A 172 -6.38 15.16 -7.05
CA LYS A 172 -7.81 15.54 -7.19
C LYS A 172 -8.57 14.72 -8.22
N LYS A 173 -8.25 13.43 -8.32
CA LYS A 173 -8.88 12.49 -9.24
C LYS A 173 -9.33 11.20 -8.55
N TRP A 174 -10.28 10.50 -9.18
CA TRP A 174 -10.68 9.14 -8.81
C TRP A 174 -9.90 8.14 -9.63
N ALA A 175 -9.40 7.11 -8.96
CA ALA A 175 -8.78 5.97 -9.62
C ALA A 175 -9.20 4.65 -8.94
N TRP A 176 -9.15 3.57 -9.70
CA TRP A 176 -9.13 2.24 -9.12
C TRP A 176 -7.79 2.03 -8.42
N ASP A 177 -7.88 1.50 -7.23
CA ASP A 177 -6.75 1.06 -6.42
C ASP A 177 -6.64 -0.46 -6.50
N ASN A 178 -6.33 -1.16 -5.43
CA ASN A 178 -6.26 -2.60 -5.41
C ASN A 178 -7.63 -3.26 -5.67
N ALA A 179 -7.69 -4.13 -6.67
CA ALA A 179 -8.89 -4.85 -7.06
C ALA A 179 -8.59 -6.35 -7.27
N GLU A 180 -9.33 -7.20 -6.55
CA GLU A 180 -9.22 -8.65 -6.66
C GLU A 180 -10.59 -9.32 -6.61
N VAL A 181 -10.77 -10.33 -7.45
CA VAL A 181 -11.84 -11.34 -7.33
C VAL A 181 -11.18 -12.69 -7.14
N ARG A 182 -11.61 -13.44 -6.14
CA ARG A 182 -10.99 -14.70 -5.74
C ARG A 182 -12.04 -15.79 -5.51
N PHE A 183 -11.86 -16.92 -6.17
CA PHE A 183 -12.52 -18.18 -5.77
C PHE A 183 -11.59 -18.91 -4.82
N ALA A 184 -12.10 -19.36 -3.66
CA ALA A 184 -11.35 -20.13 -2.69
C ALA A 184 -12.15 -21.32 -2.19
N ASN A 185 -11.48 -22.43 -1.95
CA ASN A 185 -12.07 -23.64 -1.39
C ASN A 185 -11.04 -24.40 -0.55
N SER A 186 -11.54 -25.25 0.32
CA SER A 186 -10.74 -26.17 1.13
C SER A 186 -11.23 -27.59 0.96
N SER A 187 -10.30 -28.54 0.99
CA SER A 187 -10.61 -29.98 0.98
C SER A 187 -9.64 -30.75 1.85
N THR A 188 -9.97 -31.99 2.15
CA THR A 188 -9.06 -32.94 2.82
C THR A 188 -8.81 -34.09 1.85
N ILE A 189 -7.56 -34.31 1.49
CA ILE A 189 -7.13 -35.39 0.60
C ILE A 189 -6.17 -36.28 1.41
N ASP A 190 -6.48 -37.53 1.56
CA ASP A 190 -5.70 -38.50 2.35
C ASP A 190 -5.38 -38.00 3.79
N GLY A 191 -6.35 -37.35 4.44
CA GLY A 191 -6.17 -36.79 5.79
C GLY A 191 -5.34 -35.50 5.85
N LYS A 192 -4.88 -34.96 4.71
CA LYS A 192 -4.13 -33.71 4.62
C LYS A 192 -5.04 -32.57 4.21
N GLU A 193 -5.01 -31.48 4.96
CA GLU A 193 -5.74 -30.25 4.63
C GLU A 193 -5.10 -29.57 3.42
N LEU A 194 -5.93 -29.16 2.47
CA LEU A 194 -5.56 -28.48 1.25
C LEU A 194 -6.49 -27.27 1.07
N ASP A 195 -5.95 -26.07 1.14
CA ASP A 195 -6.62 -24.86 0.71
C ASP A 195 -6.15 -24.51 -0.71
N TYR A 196 -7.06 -24.08 -1.56
CA TYR A 196 -6.71 -23.70 -2.93
C TYR A 196 -7.66 -22.65 -3.48
N GLY A 197 -7.19 -21.89 -4.43
CA GLY A 197 -7.99 -20.87 -5.09
C GLY A 197 -7.41 -20.40 -6.41
N ILE A 198 -8.23 -19.62 -7.10
CA ILE A 198 -7.84 -18.85 -8.28
C ILE A 198 -8.24 -17.40 -8.05
N TYR A 199 -7.46 -16.49 -8.61
CA TYR A 199 -7.73 -15.06 -8.48
C TYR A 199 -7.52 -14.34 -9.82
N ILE A 200 -8.15 -13.17 -9.88
CA ILE A 200 -7.93 -12.16 -10.90
C ILE A 200 -7.71 -10.86 -10.14
N ASN A 201 -6.60 -10.14 -10.42
CA ASN A 201 -6.30 -8.87 -9.75
C ASN A 201 -5.52 -7.91 -10.64
N ASN A 202 -5.32 -6.67 -10.15
CA ASN A 202 -4.62 -5.60 -10.86
C ASN A 202 -3.29 -5.20 -10.23
N ASN A 203 -2.77 -5.99 -9.29
CA ASN A 203 -1.51 -5.70 -8.62
C ASN A 203 -0.83 -7.02 -8.24
N PRO A 204 0.34 -7.37 -8.81
CA PRO A 204 1.13 -8.50 -8.35
C PRO A 204 1.45 -8.33 -6.86
N THR A 205 1.50 -9.41 -6.10
CA THR A 205 1.67 -9.40 -4.64
C THR A 205 0.46 -8.95 -3.80
N MET A 206 -0.64 -8.48 -4.41
CA MET A 206 -1.86 -8.12 -3.68
C MET A 206 -2.42 -9.29 -2.85
N GLN A 207 -2.25 -10.51 -3.30
CA GLN A 207 -2.69 -11.72 -2.62
C GLN A 207 -1.83 -12.13 -1.43
N ASP A 208 -0.72 -11.45 -1.16
CA ASP A 208 0.14 -11.70 -0.01
C ASP A 208 -0.63 -11.77 1.31
N LEU A 209 -0.30 -12.78 2.12
CA LEU A 209 -0.93 -13.05 3.40
C LEU A 209 -0.16 -12.44 4.59
N TRP A 210 1.13 -12.14 4.42
CA TRP A 210 2.05 -11.88 5.54
C TRP A 210 2.47 -10.41 5.67
N ASN A 211 2.01 -9.54 4.78
CA ASN A 211 2.41 -8.13 4.73
C ASN A 211 3.93 -7.96 4.58
N THR A 212 4.54 -8.82 3.78
CA THR A 212 5.99 -8.85 3.55
C THR A 212 6.37 -8.44 2.14
N THR A 213 5.48 -8.64 1.17
CA THR A 213 5.71 -8.28 -0.23
C THR A 213 5.17 -6.88 -0.55
N PRO A 214 5.61 -6.23 -1.64
CA PRO A 214 5.43 -4.80 -1.87
C PRO A 214 4.01 -4.26 -1.69
N ALA A 215 2.98 -4.90 -2.21
CA ALA A 215 1.61 -4.38 -2.15
C ALA A 215 1.06 -4.16 -0.72
N TRP A 216 1.63 -4.83 0.28
CA TRP A 216 1.18 -4.79 1.66
C TRP A 216 2.31 -4.62 2.67
N SER A 217 3.49 -4.15 2.24
CA SER A 217 4.64 -3.95 3.11
C SER A 217 4.47 -2.73 4.02
N PHE A 218 5.18 -2.73 5.14
CA PHE A 218 5.33 -1.54 5.99
C PHE A 218 6.38 -0.58 5.37
N PRO A 219 6.18 0.73 5.45
CA PRO A 219 5.04 1.46 6.03
C PRO A 219 3.79 1.33 5.16
N PHE A 220 2.62 1.20 5.81
CA PHE A 220 1.36 0.96 5.10
C PHE A 220 0.75 2.22 4.47
N THR A 221 1.16 3.37 4.97
CA THR A 221 0.84 4.70 4.45
C THR A 221 2.04 5.61 4.61
N GLY A 222 2.08 6.68 3.83
CA GLY A 222 3.14 7.67 3.88
C GLY A 222 2.68 8.96 3.20
N SER A 223 3.53 9.98 3.25
CA SER A 223 3.22 11.26 2.64
C SER A 223 3.40 11.23 1.12
N GLY A 224 2.34 11.50 0.37
CA GLY A 224 2.44 11.80 -1.07
C GLY A 224 2.91 13.24 -1.39
N LEU A 225 3.18 14.05 -0.34
CA LEU A 225 3.64 15.44 -0.48
C LEU A 225 5.09 15.64 -0.03
N ALA A 226 5.80 14.57 0.32
CA ALA A 226 7.22 14.57 0.64
C ALA A 226 8.02 14.00 -0.53
N PRO A 227 9.29 14.42 -0.71
CA PRO A 227 10.16 13.78 -1.67
C PRO A 227 10.36 12.29 -1.34
N MET A 228 10.29 11.46 -2.38
CA MET A 228 10.57 10.03 -2.30
C MET A 228 11.73 9.67 -3.24
N PRO A 229 12.55 8.66 -2.90
CA PRO A 229 13.58 8.16 -3.81
C PRO A 229 13.00 7.76 -5.16
N ALA A 230 13.69 8.10 -6.25
CA ALA A 230 13.20 7.90 -7.60
C ALA A 230 13.21 6.43 -8.05
N ALA A 231 14.10 5.61 -7.48
CA ALA A 231 14.29 4.23 -7.92
C ALA A 231 13.33 3.25 -7.23
N ALA A 232 12.54 2.56 -8.02
CA ALA A 232 11.67 1.45 -7.60
C ALA A 232 11.81 0.27 -8.56
N THR A 233 11.78 -0.97 -8.03
CA THR A 233 11.74 -2.19 -8.85
C THR A 233 10.36 -2.39 -9.45
N LEU A 234 10.26 -3.29 -10.42
CA LEU A 234 9.01 -3.58 -11.13
C LEU A 234 7.87 -3.96 -10.15
N LEU A 235 8.15 -4.84 -9.19
CA LEU A 235 7.17 -5.26 -8.18
C LEU A 235 6.94 -4.23 -7.08
N ASN A 236 7.92 -3.36 -6.81
CA ASN A 236 7.82 -2.37 -5.75
C ASN A 236 7.32 -1.03 -6.31
N ASP A 237 6.08 -1.00 -6.74
CA ASP A 237 5.31 0.16 -7.18
C ASP A 237 5.10 0.30 -8.70
N THR A 238 6.10 0.03 -9.55
CA THR A 238 6.05 0.42 -10.97
C THR A 238 4.86 -0.15 -11.74
N ILE A 239 4.41 -1.38 -11.43
CA ILE A 239 3.28 -2.03 -12.12
C ILE A 239 2.00 -2.16 -11.27
N ALA A 240 2.02 -1.65 -10.05
CA ALA A 240 0.83 -1.63 -9.21
C ALA A 240 -0.32 -0.88 -9.93
N GLN A 241 -1.51 -1.48 -9.98
CA GLN A 241 -2.71 -1.01 -10.70
C GLN A 241 -2.55 -0.84 -12.23
N GLN A 242 -1.34 -0.99 -12.78
CA GLN A 242 -1.05 -0.83 -14.21
C GLN A 242 -1.32 -2.11 -15.03
N VAL A 243 -1.44 -3.23 -14.34
CA VAL A 243 -1.55 -4.56 -14.93
C VAL A 243 -2.86 -5.24 -14.55
N PHE A 244 -3.15 -6.30 -15.28
CA PHE A 244 -4.20 -7.25 -14.95
C PHE A 244 -3.60 -8.66 -14.98
N GLY A 245 -3.87 -9.45 -13.98
CA GLY A 245 -3.33 -10.80 -13.84
C GLY A 245 -4.36 -11.82 -13.43
N ILE A 246 -4.05 -13.06 -13.75
CA ILE A 246 -4.76 -14.26 -13.28
C ILE A 246 -3.75 -15.20 -12.64
N GLY A 247 -4.12 -15.83 -11.55
CA GLY A 247 -3.27 -16.80 -10.89
C GLY A 247 -4.05 -17.84 -10.10
N ALA A 248 -3.30 -18.82 -9.60
CA ALA A 248 -3.79 -19.88 -8.75
C ALA A 248 -2.82 -20.11 -7.59
N TYR A 249 -3.34 -20.50 -6.46
CA TYR A 249 -2.57 -20.82 -5.28
C TYR A 249 -3.07 -22.08 -4.58
N THR A 250 -2.19 -22.67 -3.79
CA THR A 250 -2.53 -23.76 -2.87
C THR A 250 -1.71 -23.64 -1.59
N ARG A 251 -2.33 -23.99 -0.45
CA ARG A 251 -1.64 -24.18 0.83
C ARG A 251 -1.85 -25.61 1.29
N ILE A 252 -0.77 -26.34 1.50
CA ILE A 252 -0.75 -27.76 1.84
C ILE A 252 -0.41 -27.90 3.32
N MET A 253 -1.28 -28.61 4.07
CA MET A 253 -1.09 -28.94 5.49
C MET A 253 -0.81 -27.72 6.38
N ARG A 254 -1.35 -26.56 6.01
CA ARG A 254 -1.11 -25.27 6.69
C ARG A 254 0.38 -24.91 6.84
N THR A 255 1.21 -25.41 5.92
CA THR A 255 2.68 -25.28 6.02
C THR A 255 3.30 -24.77 4.73
N LEU A 256 2.95 -25.35 3.59
CA LEU A 256 3.54 -25.01 2.30
C LEU A 256 2.53 -24.23 1.45
N TYR A 257 2.85 -22.97 1.15
CA TYR A 257 2.12 -22.14 0.20
C TYR A 257 2.84 -22.10 -1.14
N LEU A 258 2.09 -22.34 -2.20
CA LEU A 258 2.54 -22.28 -3.57
C LEU A 258 1.59 -21.41 -4.38
N GLU A 259 2.14 -20.55 -5.22
CA GLU A 259 1.38 -19.66 -6.09
C GLU A 259 2.06 -19.47 -7.43
N ILE A 260 1.25 -19.42 -8.48
CA ILE A 260 1.66 -19.02 -9.82
C ILE A 260 0.62 -18.06 -10.40
N GLY A 261 1.09 -17.08 -11.14
CA GLY A 261 0.23 -16.12 -11.82
C GLY A 261 0.86 -15.61 -13.11
N SER A 262 0.12 -14.81 -13.82
CA SER A 262 0.61 -14.17 -15.03
C SER A 262 -0.07 -12.81 -15.20
N TYR A 263 0.72 -11.79 -15.54
CA TYR A 263 0.30 -10.41 -15.63
C TYR A 263 0.56 -9.82 -17.01
N ARG A 264 -0.23 -8.82 -17.37
CA ARG A 264 -0.07 -8.05 -18.60
C ARG A 264 -0.61 -6.63 -18.39
N THR A 265 0.04 -5.65 -18.99
CA THR A 265 -0.48 -4.27 -19.02
C THR A 265 -1.74 -4.20 -19.87
N LEU A 266 -2.74 -3.50 -19.38
CA LEU A 266 -3.97 -3.22 -20.11
C LEU A 266 -3.77 -2.10 -21.15
N GLY A 267 -4.70 -2.02 -22.11
CA GLY A 267 -4.69 -0.92 -23.07
C GLY A 267 -4.92 0.42 -22.40
N THR A 268 -4.30 1.49 -22.92
CA THR A 268 -4.37 2.85 -22.36
C THR A 268 -5.81 3.31 -22.16
N GLY A 269 -6.71 3.10 -23.12
CA GLY A 269 -8.12 3.51 -22.97
C GLY A 269 -8.85 2.81 -21.84
N PHE A 270 -8.42 1.61 -21.41
CA PHE A 270 -8.95 0.96 -20.22
C PHE A 270 -8.33 1.56 -18.95
N GLN A 271 -7.02 1.80 -18.94
CA GLN A 271 -6.33 2.45 -17.82
C GLN A 271 -6.91 3.85 -17.56
N ASP A 272 -7.11 4.64 -18.61
CA ASP A 272 -7.76 5.96 -18.52
C ASP A 272 -9.19 5.86 -17.95
N ALA A 273 -9.98 4.87 -18.39
CA ALA A 273 -11.33 4.65 -17.88
C ALA A 273 -11.34 4.24 -16.40
N MET A 274 -10.26 3.63 -15.94
CA MET A 274 -10.04 3.26 -14.52
C MET A 274 -9.45 4.41 -13.70
N GLY A 275 -9.13 5.54 -14.31
CA GLY A 275 -8.46 6.68 -13.68
C GLY A 275 -7.01 6.42 -13.31
N VAL A 276 -6.39 5.41 -13.93
CA VAL A 276 -5.00 5.02 -13.71
C VAL A 276 -4.16 5.56 -14.85
N ASP A 277 -3.23 6.46 -14.56
CA ASP A 277 -2.30 6.97 -15.57
C ASP A 277 -1.34 5.85 -15.99
N PRO A 278 -1.07 5.70 -17.30
CA PRO A 278 -0.11 4.71 -17.77
C PRO A 278 1.29 5.00 -17.22
N ALA A 279 1.80 4.16 -16.32
CA ALA A 279 3.08 4.35 -15.67
C ALA A 279 4.22 4.40 -16.69
N GLY A 280 4.95 5.55 -16.75
CA GLY A 280 6.11 5.75 -17.61
C GLY A 280 5.87 5.34 -19.07
N GLU A 281 4.61 5.25 -19.48
CA GLU A 281 4.20 4.76 -20.80
C GLU A 281 4.74 3.35 -21.12
N MET A 282 5.20 2.58 -20.12
CA MET A 282 5.70 1.24 -20.37
C MET A 282 4.56 0.24 -20.62
N GLN A 283 4.87 -0.82 -21.36
CA GLN A 283 3.93 -1.89 -21.64
C GLN A 283 4.56 -3.26 -21.45
N ILE A 284 4.06 -4.05 -20.52
CA ILE A 284 4.34 -5.50 -20.50
C ILE A 284 3.66 -6.11 -21.71
N THR A 285 4.48 -6.72 -22.62
CA THR A 285 4.03 -7.10 -23.96
C THR A 285 3.40 -8.47 -24.01
N ASP A 286 4.06 -9.43 -23.35
CA ASP A 286 3.66 -10.82 -23.28
C ASP A 286 3.01 -11.10 -21.94
N LEU A 287 2.84 -12.35 -21.59
CA LEU A 287 2.43 -12.74 -20.24
C LEU A 287 3.68 -12.73 -19.34
N ALA A 288 3.64 -11.91 -18.29
CA ALA A 288 4.69 -11.86 -17.26
C ALA A 288 4.39 -12.92 -16.18
N PRO A 289 5.11 -14.05 -16.15
CA PRO A 289 4.93 -15.07 -15.12
C PRO A 289 5.35 -14.53 -13.75
N TYR A 290 4.48 -14.74 -12.75
CA TYR A 290 4.71 -14.48 -11.35
C TYR A 290 4.66 -15.79 -10.56
N TRP A 291 5.45 -15.91 -9.51
CA TRP A 291 5.44 -17.06 -8.62
C TRP A 291 5.67 -16.63 -7.16
N ARG A 292 5.18 -17.44 -6.22
CA ARG A 292 5.51 -17.38 -4.82
C ARG A 292 5.57 -18.76 -4.19
N VAL A 293 6.56 -18.99 -3.37
CA VAL A 293 6.69 -20.18 -2.53
C VAL A 293 6.97 -19.71 -1.11
N ALA A 294 6.16 -20.15 -0.13
CA ALA A 294 6.40 -19.82 1.27
C ALA A 294 6.18 -21.05 2.15
N VAL A 295 6.94 -21.12 3.23
CA VAL A 295 6.77 -22.12 4.29
C VAL A 295 6.41 -21.39 5.56
N GLU A 296 5.31 -21.84 6.19
CA GLU A 296 4.83 -21.25 7.44
C GLU A 296 4.78 -22.29 8.55
N LYS A 297 4.99 -21.85 9.78
CA LYS A 297 4.89 -22.67 10.99
C LYS A 297 4.38 -21.84 12.15
N ASP A 298 3.40 -22.39 12.86
CA ASP A 298 2.91 -21.89 14.13
C ASP A 298 3.26 -22.84 15.30
N TRP A 299 3.53 -22.27 16.47
CA TRP A 299 3.75 -23.01 17.70
C TRP A 299 3.42 -22.13 18.92
N GLY A 300 2.36 -22.46 19.62
CA GLY A 300 1.81 -21.63 20.70
C GLY A 300 1.44 -20.24 20.18
N ASP A 301 1.97 -19.20 20.80
CA ASP A 301 1.72 -17.81 20.43
C ASP A 301 2.66 -17.29 19.33
N ASN A 302 3.50 -18.18 18.79
CA ASN A 302 4.52 -17.81 17.80
C ASN A 302 4.15 -18.29 16.41
N TYR A 303 4.52 -17.51 15.43
CA TYR A 303 4.33 -17.77 14.03
C TYR A 303 5.55 -17.33 13.22
N LEU A 304 5.99 -18.16 12.29
CA LEU A 304 7.09 -17.86 11.37
C LEU A 304 6.69 -18.21 9.94
N GLU A 305 7.00 -17.32 9.04
CA GLU A 305 6.94 -17.55 7.59
C GLU A 305 8.29 -17.21 6.98
N VAL A 306 8.67 -17.95 5.95
CA VAL A 306 9.82 -17.69 5.09
C VAL A 306 9.42 -17.98 3.64
N GLY A 307 9.65 -17.04 2.75
CA GLY A 307 9.20 -17.13 1.37
C GLY A 307 10.18 -16.59 0.34
N THR A 308 9.86 -16.90 -0.90
CA THR A 308 10.48 -16.31 -2.10
C THR A 308 9.41 -16.06 -3.15
N TYR A 309 9.59 -15.03 -3.94
CA TYR A 309 8.66 -14.63 -4.98
C TYR A 309 9.40 -13.95 -6.13
N GLY A 310 8.74 -13.77 -7.27
CA GLY A 310 9.35 -13.05 -8.37
C GLY A 310 8.42 -12.90 -9.56
N ILE A 311 8.86 -12.09 -10.51
CA ILE A 311 8.21 -11.87 -11.80
C ILE A 311 9.25 -11.72 -12.90
N TYR A 312 8.93 -12.20 -14.11
CA TYR A 312 9.72 -11.92 -15.30
C TYR A 312 8.84 -11.19 -16.31
N ALA A 313 9.31 -10.06 -16.82
CA ALA A 313 8.56 -9.24 -17.76
C ALA A 313 9.36 -8.83 -18.99
N ASN A 314 8.69 -8.85 -20.15
CA ASN A 314 9.15 -8.23 -21.38
C ASN A 314 8.40 -6.90 -21.55
N ILE A 315 9.12 -5.80 -21.74
CA ILE A 315 8.57 -4.45 -21.72
C ILE A 315 8.87 -3.72 -23.03
N TYR A 316 7.86 -3.05 -23.60
CA TYR A 316 8.05 -2.02 -24.60
C TYR A 316 8.17 -0.67 -23.89
N PRO A 317 9.37 -0.04 -23.82
CA PRO A 317 9.51 1.30 -23.29
C PRO A 317 8.75 2.31 -24.16
N GLY A 318 8.07 3.26 -23.52
CA GLY A 318 7.23 4.23 -24.23
C GLY A 318 6.13 3.61 -25.10
N ARG A 319 5.79 2.33 -24.88
CA ARG A 319 4.87 1.54 -25.74
C ARG A 319 5.31 1.43 -27.20
N VAL A 320 6.59 1.66 -27.48
CA VAL A 320 7.17 1.67 -28.83
C VAL A 320 7.63 0.28 -29.22
N SER A 321 6.74 -0.50 -29.82
CA SER A 321 7.02 -1.90 -30.21
C SER A 321 8.12 -2.03 -31.29
N SER A 322 8.39 -0.99 -32.09
CA SER A 322 9.43 -1.00 -33.12
C SER A 322 10.85 -0.88 -32.54
N ALA A 323 11.02 -0.45 -31.31
CA ALA A 323 12.33 -0.34 -30.65
C ALA A 323 12.84 -1.67 -30.08
N GLY A 324 12.01 -2.68 -30.04
CA GLY A 324 12.36 -3.95 -29.38
C GLY A 324 11.81 -4.02 -27.96
N LYS A 325 12.39 -4.88 -27.13
CA LYS A 325 11.95 -5.15 -25.77
C LYS A 325 13.11 -5.01 -24.79
N ASP A 326 12.80 -4.48 -23.61
CA ASP A 326 13.62 -4.66 -22.42
C ASP A 326 13.16 -5.91 -21.66
N HIS A 327 14.04 -6.47 -20.85
CA HIS A 327 13.77 -7.64 -20.04
C HIS A 327 14.07 -7.33 -18.58
N ILE A 328 13.09 -7.60 -17.71
CA ILE A 328 13.21 -7.37 -16.28
C ILE A 328 12.88 -8.66 -15.53
N LEU A 329 13.70 -9.00 -14.55
CA LEU A 329 13.51 -10.12 -13.65
C LEU A 329 13.64 -9.67 -12.21
N ASP A 330 12.54 -9.69 -11.46
CA ASP A 330 12.51 -9.51 -10.01
C ASP A 330 12.61 -10.85 -9.29
N LEU A 331 13.53 -10.94 -8.32
CA LEU A 331 13.68 -12.06 -7.40
C LEU A 331 13.63 -11.57 -5.97
N GLY A 332 12.62 -11.99 -5.23
CA GLY A 332 12.37 -11.58 -3.85
C GLY A 332 12.56 -12.72 -2.85
N PHE A 333 13.01 -12.35 -1.67
CA PHE A 333 13.04 -13.19 -0.47
C PHE A 333 12.39 -12.41 0.67
N ASP A 334 11.50 -13.08 1.42
CA ASP A 334 10.80 -12.45 2.54
C ASP A 334 10.65 -13.38 3.74
N SER A 335 10.43 -12.79 4.89
CA SER A 335 10.10 -13.53 6.11
C SER A 335 9.32 -12.66 7.08
N GLN A 336 8.40 -13.30 7.81
CA GLN A 336 7.69 -12.69 8.92
C GLN A 336 7.77 -13.58 10.16
N TYR A 337 8.14 -12.99 11.29
CA TYR A 337 7.93 -13.58 12.61
C TYR A 337 6.87 -12.80 13.36
N GLN A 338 5.93 -13.50 14.01
CA GLN A 338 4.97 -12.91 14.94
C GLN A 338 4.95 -13.65 16.26
N TYR A 339 4.90 -12.89 17.35
CA TYR A 339 4.44 -13.32 18.66
C TYR A 339 3.15 -12.58 18.97
N ILE A 340 2.06 -13.29 19.21
CA ILE A 340 0.75 -12.71 19.44
C ILE A 340 0.18 -13.25 20.76
N SER A 341 -0.05 -12.35 21.71
CA SER A 341 -0.66 -12.68 22.99
C SER A 341 -1.86 -11.75 23.29
N ASP A 342 -2.50 -11.93 24.41
CA ASP A 342 -3.63 -11.10 24.81
C ASP A 342 -3.27 -9.62 24.95
N VAL A 343 -2.05 -9.32 25.38
CA VAL A 343 -1.60 -7.96 25.72
C VAL A 343 -0.50 -7.47 24.80
N ASN A 344 0.42 -8.34 24.38
CA ASN A 344 1.63 -7.94 23.67
C ASN A 344 1.70 -8.67 22.33
N ASP A 345 1.76 -7.93 21.23
CA ASP A 345 2.07 -8.49 19.92
C ASP A 345 3.38 -7.91 19.41
N ILE A 346 4.22 -8.77 18.88
CA ILE A 346 5.44 -8.39 18.19
C ILE A 346 5.38 -8.94 16.78
N THR A 347 5.66 -8.11 15.80
CA THR A 347 5.80 -8.55 14.41
C THR A 347 7.13 -8.05 13.86
N ALA A 348 7.99 -8.94 13.39
CA ALA A 348 9.22 -8.60 12.70
C ALA A 348 9.15 -9.10 11.25
N ARG A 349 9.64 -8.31 10.30
CA ARG A 349 9.66 -8.63 8.87
C ARG A 349 10.97 -8.26 8.25
N ILE A 350 11.37 -9.03 7.26
CA ILE A 350 12.41 -8.67 6.32
C ILE A 350 11.89 -8.91 4.89
N ASN A 351 12.34 -8.06 3.97
CA ASN A 351 12.15 -8.25 2.54
C ASN A 351 13.43 -7.85 1.83
N PHE A 352 13.83 -8.65 0.87
CA PHE A 352 14.90 -8.35 -0.07
C PHE A 352 14.39 -8.63 -1.47
N LEU A 353 14.50 -7.66 -2.36
CA LEU A 353 14.08 -7.75 -3.75
C LEU A 353 15.24 -7.30 -4.63
N HIS A 354 15.64 -8.14 -5.57
CA HIS A 354 16.68 -7.86 -6.54
C HIS A 354 16.06 -7.89 -7.94
N GLU A 355 16.28 -6.85 -8.71
CA GLU A 355 15.84 -6.68 -10.08
C GLU A 355 17.04 -6.68 -11.02
N PHE A 356 17.01 -7.59 -11.99
CA PHE A 356 17.93 -7.63 -13.12
C PHE A 356 17.28 -6.95 -14.32
N GLN A 357 17.97 -5.99 -14.91
CA GLN A 357 17.46 -5.12 -15.98
C GLN A 357 18.33 -5.26 -17.23
N ASP A 358 17.74 -5.71 -18.34
CA ASP A 358 18.36 -5.70 -19.67
C ASP A 358 17.71 -4.64 -20.53
N TRP A 359 18.44 -3.55 -20.83
CA TRP A 359 17.97 -2.36 -21.49
C TRP A 359 18.21 -2.34 -23.00
N ASN A 360 17.70 -3.35 -23.71
CA ASN A 360 17.92 -3.43 -25.17
C ASN A 360 17.20 -2.33 -25.93
N ALA A 361 15.92 -2.14 -25.69
CA ALA A 361 15.11 -1.15 -26.39
C ALA A 361 15.27 0.26 -25.78
N SER A 362 15.30 0.39 -24.48
CA SER A 362 15.50 1.67 -23.78
C SER A 362 16.83 2.32 -24.15
N ARG A 363 17.89 1.52 -24.29
CA ARG A 363 19.19 2.02 -24.73
C ARG A 363 19.15 2.56 -26.16
N ASP A 364 18.50 1.85 -27.09
CA ASP A 364 18.36 2.27 -28.48
C ASP A 364 17.52 3.56 -28.60
N LEU A 365 16.58 3.74 -27.68
CA LEU A 365 15.78 4.98 -27.57
C LEU A 365 16.50 6.12 -26.86
N GLY A 366 17.63 5.86 -26.20
CA GLY A 366 18.39 6.84 -25.43
C GLY A 366 17.77 7.17 -24.08
N ASN A 367 16.96 6.27 -23.51
CA ASN A 367 16.33 6.42 -22.20
C ASN A 367 17.26 5.99 -21.04
N VAL A 368 18.31 5.23 -21.35
CA VAL A 368 19.32 4.76 -20.41
C VAL A 368 20.71 4.85 -21.03
N SER A 369 21.76 4.91 -20.24
CA SER A 369 23.15 4.92 -20.71
C SER A 369 23.76 3.52 -20.73
N ASN A 370 23.35 2.64 -19.85
CA ASN A 370 23.84 1.28 -19.74
C ASN A 370 23.05 0.32 -20.63
N SER A 371 23.63 -0.88 -20.90
CA SER A 371 22.91 -1.97 -21.58
C SER A 371 22.19 -2.90 -20.62
N SER A 372 22.62 -2.90 -19.37
CA SER A 372 22.03 -3.63 -18.26
C SER A 372 22.38 -2.95 -16.95
N ASP A 373 21.49 -3.04 -15.99
CA ASP A 373 21.68 -2.56 -14.63
C ASP A 373 21.10 -3.56 -13.63
N ASP A 374 21.60 -3.52 -12.41
CA ASP A 374 21.02 -4.18 -11.25
C ASP A 374 20.41 -3.13 -10.31
N LEU A 375 19.19 -3.40 -9.83
CA LEU A 375 18.54 -2.63 -8.77
C LEU A 375 18.11 -3.57 -7.65
N TRP A 376 18.30 -3.19 -6.40
CA TRP A 376 17.86 -4.00 -5.28
C TRP A 376 17.31 -3.15 -4.15
N ASN A 377 16.38 -3.73 -3.42
CA ASN A 377 15.75 -3.12 -2.27
C ASN A 377 15.79 -4.08 -1.07
N PHE A 378 16.10 -3.56 0.10
CA PHE A 378 16.05 -4.30 1.36
C PHE A 378 15.30 -3.50 2.40
N THR A 379 14.36 -4.15 3.10
CA THR A 379 13.67 -3.60 4.25
C THR A 379 13.70 -4.57 5.42
N ALA A 380 13.87 -4.04 6.62
CA ALA A 380 13.74 -4.78 7.87
C ALA A 380 12.89 -3.95 8.83
N SER A 381 11.78 -4.48 9.29
CA SER A 381 10.86 -3.78 10.19
C SER A 381 10.48 -4.61 11.40
N THR A 382 10.19 -3.89 12.50
CA THR A 382 9.63 -4.49 13.71
C THR A 382 8.52 -3.58 14.22
N SER A 383 7.41 -4.16 14.64
CA SER A 383 6.32 -3.46 15.32
C SER A 383 5.98 -4.15 16.64
N TYR A 384 5.67 -3.35 17.65
CA TYR A 384 5.21 -3.78 18.96
C TYR A 384 3.88 -3.13 19.27
N LEU A 385 2.84 -3.95 19.41
CA LEU A 385 1.50 -3.51 19.77
C LEU A 385 1.20 -3.90 21.22
N TYR A 386 0.99 -2.89 22.05
CA TYR A 386 0.62 -3.04 23.45
C TYR A 386 -0.88 -2.89 23.65
N ASP A 387 -1.46 -3.85 24.37
CA ASP A 387 -2.88 -3.88 24.77
C ASP A 387 -3.84 -3.66 23.58
N LYS A 388 -3.43 -4.13 22.38
CA LYS A 388 -4.17 -3.95 21.12
C LYS A 388 -4.52 -2.49 20.79
N THR A 389 -3.84 -1.54 21.40
CA THR A 389 -4.19 -0.11 21.38
C THR A 389 -3.05 0.81 20.99
N TYR A 390 -1.83 0.54 21.47
CA TYR A 390 -0.66 1.39 21.22
C TYR A 390 0.38 0.61 20.43
N ASN A 391 0.73 1.09 19.25
CA ASN A 391 1.73 0.45 18.41
C ASN A 391 2.94 1.36 18.21
N ALA A 392 4.13 0.75 18.25
CA ALA A 392 5.37 1.40 17.88
C ALA A 392 6.07 0.53 16.83
N SER A 393 6.46 1.13 15.72
CA SER A 393 7.12 0.44 14.61
C SER A 393 8.41 1.18 14.23
N VAL A 394 9.38 0.40 13.77
CA VAL A 394 10.60 0.90 13.17
C VAL A 394 10.94 0.07 11.94
N GLN A 395 11.40 0.73 10.89
CA GLN A 395 11.93 0.09 9.69
C GLN A 395 13.26 0.73 9.31
N TYR A 396 14.22 -0.10 8.93
CA TYR A 396 15.35 0.28 8.11
C TYR A 396 15.05 -0.07 6.66
N PHE A 397 15.35 0.84 5.75
CA PHE A 397 15.27 0.60 4.32
C PHE A 397 16.55 1.00 3.62
N ILE A 398 16.87 0.31 2.53
CA ILE A 398 17.97 0.62 1.63
C ILE A 398 17.60 0.18 0.22
N THR A 399 17.78 1.08 -0.73
CA THR A 399 17.77 0.83 -2.16
C THR A 399 19.18 1.06 -2.67
N GLY A 400 19.67 0.19 -3.54
CA GLY A 400 20.97 0.32 -4.18
C GLY A 400 20.96 -0.32 -5.55
N GLY A 401 21.89 0.08 -6.39
CA GLY A 401 21.96 -0.42 -7.77
C GLY A 401 23.08 0.22 -8.56
N ASP A 402 23.14 -0.13 -9.83
CA ASP A 402 24.09 0.45 -10.76
C ASP A 402 23.76 1.91 -11.04
N SER A 403 24.79 2.69 -11.31
CA SER A 403 24.61 4.11 -11.67
C SER A 403 24.37 4.24 -13.17
N ASP A 404 23.32 4.95 -13.55
CA ASP A 404 23.00 5.32 -14.92
C ASP A 404 22.66 6.82 -14.96
N SER A 405 23.45 7.58 -15.71
CA SER A 405 23.34 9.04 -15.74
C SER A 405 22.13 9.58 -16.52
N ILE A 406 21.46 8.73 -17.28
CA ILE A 406 20.22 9.10 -18.00
C ILE A 406 19.02 8.63 -17.19
N LEU A 407 19.02 7.37 -16.73
CA LEU A 407 17.93 6.79 -15.94
C LEU A 407 17.71 7.54 -14.62
N TYR A 408 18.81 7.95 -13.97
CA TYR A 408 18.79 8.70 -12.71
C TYR A 408 19.31 10.14 -12.92
N ALA A 409 18.80 10.84 -13.92
CA ALA A 409 19.28 12.17 -14.31
C ALA A 409 19.10 13.24 -13.22
N ASP A 410 18.12 13.08 -12.33
CA ASP A 410 17.87 13.99 -11.21
C ASP A 410 18.84 13.75 -10.03
N SER A 411 19.60 12.66 -10.06
CA SER A 411 20.69 12.39 -9.13
C SER A 411 21.99 13.03 -9.64
N ARG A 412 22.65 13.84 -8.83
CA ARG A 412 23.98 14.40 -9.17
C ARG A 412 25.03 13.31 -9.47
N THR A 413 24.86 12.13 -8.90
CA THR A 413 25.78 11.00 -9.06
C THR A 413 25.30 9.98 -10.08
N GLY A 414 24.08 10.14 -10.62
CA GLY A 414 23.42 9.16 -11.48
C GLY A 414 23.15 7.83 -10.76
N SER A 415 23.06 7.81 -9.45
CA SER A 415 22.91 6.59 -8.65
C SER A 415 21.53 6.50 -8.00
N PRO A 416 20.90 5.32 -7.96
CA PRO A 416 19.61 5.09 -7.30
C PRO A 416 19.69 4.99 -5.77
N ASP A 417 20.90 5.00 -5.22
CA ASP A 417 21.13 4.62 -3.84
C ASP A 417 20.40 5.51 -2.84
N SER A 418 19.51 4.93 -2.05
CA SER A 418 18.83 5.62 -0.97
C SER A 418 18.74 4.74 0.27
N ARG A 419 18.82 5.31 1.46
CA ARG A 419 18.69 4.56 2.71
C ARG A 419 18.25 5.44 3.85
N GLY A 420 17.54 4.84 4.79
CA GLY A 420 17.05 5.56 5.94
C GLY A 420 16.29 4.71 6.93
N TRP A 421 15.51 5.38 7.74
CA TRP A 421 14.69 4.80 8.78
C TRP A 421 13.28 5.36 8.73
N VAL A 422 12.31 4.53 9.03
CA VAL A 422 10.93 4.95 9.30
C VAL A 422 10.63 4.61 10.76
N PHE A 423 10.16 5.59 11.51
CA PHE A 423 9.65 5.42 12.87
C PHE A 423 8.18 5.74 12.87
N GLU A 424 7.35 4.90 13.49
CA GLU A 424 5.90 5.10 13.50
C GLU A 424 5.33 4.80 14.88
N LEU A 425 4.43 5.66 15.35
CA LEU A 425 3.63 5.47 16.55
C LEU A 425 2.16 5.56 16.17
N ASP A 426 1.39 4.53 16.55
CA ASP A 426 -0.04 4.47 16.30
C ASP A 426 -0.84 4.40 17.59
N TYR A 427 -1.99 5.06 17.57
CA TYR A 427 -3.01 4.93 18.59
C TYR A 427 -4.31 4.41 17.96
N LEU A 428 -4.76 3.24 18.45
CA LEU A 428 -5.92 2.51 17.93
C LEU A 428 -7.02 2.43 19.01
N PRO A 429 -7.74 3.53 19.31
CA PRO A 429 -8.66 3.62 20.46
C PRO A 429 -9.81 2.62 20.41
N PHE A 430 -10.17 2.14 19.22
CA PHE A 430 -11.35 1.29 19.01
C PHE A 430 -11.02 -0.12 18.52
N ASN A 431 -9.76 -0.51 18.50
CA ASN A 431 -9.34 -1.80 17.96
C ASN A 431 -10.01 -2.99 18.68
N LYS A 432 -10.21 -2.87 20.00
CA LYS A 432 -10.90 -3.88 20.83
C LYS A 432 -12.43 -3.72 20.87
N SER A 433 -12.94 -2.52 20.67
CA SER A 433 -14.36 -2.19 20.86
C SER A 433 -15.17 -2.09 19.57
N GLY A 434 -14.48 -1.98 18.41
CA GLY A 434 -15.12 -1.86 17.11
C GLY A 434 -15.80 -0.51 16.85
N GLY A 435 -15.35 0.54 17.54
CA GLY A 435 -15.80 1.92 17.32
C GLY A 435 -16.42 2.57 18.54
N PRO A 436 -16.59 3.91 18.49
CA PRO A 436 -17.32 4.65 19.52
C PRO A 436 -18.80 4.31 19.48
N LYS A 437 -19.49 4.41 20.62
CA LYS A 437 -20.89 4.00 20.78
C LYS A 437 -21.89 4.69 19.84
N PHE A 438 -21.66 5.98 19.54
CA PHE A 438 -22.51 6.71 18.59
C PHE A 438 -22.24 6.33 17.13
N TRP A 439 -21.10 5.70 16.88
CA TRP A 439 -20.69 5.24 15.54
C TRP A 439 -19.97 3.88 15.64
N SER A 440 -20.69 2.92 16.20
CA SER A 440 -20.21 1.55 16.49
C SER A 440 -19.76 0.75 15.26
N LYS A 441 -19.69 1.40 14.11
CA LYS A 441 -19.28 0.85 12.82
C LYS A 441 -18.11 1.60 12.21
N SER A 442 -17.26 2.22 13.01
CA SER A 442 -16.06 2.92 12.56
C SER A 442 -14.84 2.49 13.35
N ASN A 443 -13.67 2.56 12.76
CA ASN A 443 -12.41 2.45 13.47
C ASN A 443 -11.50 3.61 13.11
N VAL A 444 -10.60 3.96 14.01
CA VAL A 444 -9.67 5.06 13.83
C VAL A 444 -8.28 4.58 14.25
N LYS A 445 -7.29 4.84 13.41
CA LYS A 445 -5.88 4.77 13.76
C LYS A 445 -5.29 6.17 13.60
N LEU A 446 -4.70 6.69 14.65
CA LEU A 446 -3.94 7.93 14.60
C LEU A 446 -2.47 7.58 14.51
N THR A 447 -1.81 8.06 13.48
CA THR A 447 -0.42 7.75 13.16
C THR A 447 0.44 8.99 13.24
N MET A 448 1.60 8.86 13.88
CA MET A 448 2.72 9.78 13.78
C MET A 448 3.90 9.01 13.21
N GLN A 449 4.33 9.39 12.02
CA GLN A 449 5.45 8.75 11.31
C GLN A 449 6.57 9.78 11.09
N TYR A 450 7.81 9.35 11.24
CA TYR A 450 8.99 10.13 10.91
C TYR A 450 9.91 9.32 10.00
N VAL A 451 10.16 9.84 8.80
CA VAL A 451 11.10 9.28 7.84
C VAL A 451 12.41 10.04 7.93
N LEU A 452 13.51 9.32 8.10
CA LEU A 452 14.85 9.85 8.21
C LEU A 452 15.70 9.29 7.07
N TYR A 453 16.28 10.16 6.26
CA TYR A 453 17.16 9.79 5.17
C TYR A 453 18.63 9.99 5.54
N ASN A 454 19.43 8.92 5.42
CA ASN A 454 20.88 8.97 5.57
C ASN A 454 21.59 9.13 4.20
N LYS A 455 20.90 8.73 3.13
CA LYS A 455 21.30 8.87 1.74
C LYS A 455 20.01 8.97 0.90
N PHE A 456 20.02 9.83 -0.12
CA PHE A 456 18.90 10.04 -1.00
C PHE A 456 19.43 10.19 -2.43
N ASP A 457 18.91 9.42 -3.37
CA ASP A 457 19.26 9.41 -4.79
C ASP A 457 20.79 9.61 -5.02
N GLY A 458 21.58 8.71 -4.42
CA GLY A 458 23.01 8.60 -4.65
C GLY A 458 23.92 9.38 -3.68
N SER A 459 23.41 10.32 -2.85
CA SER A 459 24.29 11.08 -1.94
C SER A 459 23.64 11.42 -0.60
N SER A 460 24.47 11.68 0.43
CA SER A 460 24.05 12.31 1.68
C SER A 460 23.95 13.83 1.56
N ASP A 461 24.86 14.43 0.73
CA ASP A 461 25.00 15.86 0.58
C ASP A 461 24.79 16.26 -0.88
N ASN A 462 24.05 17.35 -1.11
CA ASN A 462 23.82 17.91 -2.43
C ASN A 462 23.46 16.81 -3.46
N TYR A 463 22.45 16.00 -3.16
CA TYR A 463 22.14 14.82 -3.97
C TYR A 463 21.61 15.20 -5.37
N ASP A 464 20.89 16.33 -5.48
CA ASP A 464 20.28 16.84 -6.71
C ASP A 464 21.19 17.76 -7.52
N GLY A 465 22.38 18.13 -6.99
CA GLY A 465 23.29 19.07 -7.61
C GLY A 465 22.92 20.55 -7.42
N THR A 466 21.79 20.86 -6.75
CA THR A 466 21.35 22.23 -6.46
C THR A 466 21.61 22.66 -5.02
N GLY A 467 22.11 21.75 -4.20
CA GLY A 467 22.49 21.99 -2.81
C GLY A 467 21.59 21.31 -1.79
N ARG A 468 20.63 20.48 -2.21
CA ARG A 468 19.72 19.77 -1.29
C ARG A 468 20.39 18.52 -0.72
N ASP A 469 20.39 18.42 0.60
CA ASP A 469 20.93 17.26 1.32
C ASP A 469 19.86 16.18 1.56
N ALA A 470 20.26 14.94 1.76
CA ALA A 470 19.33 13.86 2.06
C ALA A 470 18.46 14.17 3.29
N SER A 471 19.04 14.78 4.31
CA SER A 471 18.34 15.16 5.55
C SER A 471 17.26 16.23 5.37
N ASP A 472 17.31 17.02 4.29
CA ASP A 472 16.31 18.05 3.99
C ASP A 472 14.95 17.42 3.66
N ASN A 473 14.98 16.16 3.20
CA ASN A 473 13.80 15.35 2.89
C ASN A 473 13.25 14.58 4.10
N ASN A 474 13.88 14.68 5.30
CA ASN A 474 13.32 14.05 6.49
C ASN A 474 11.91 14.58 6.74
N THR A 475 10.97 13.66 6.95
CA THR A 475 9.55 13.98 6.89
C THR A 475 8.84 13.59 8.18
N LEU A 476 8.14 14.53 8.80
CA LEU A 476 7.11 14.25 9.79
C LEU A 476 5.77 14.13 9.07
N TYR A 477 5.12 12.98 9.21
CA TYR A 477 3.80 12.69 8.68
C TYR A 477 2.84 12.35 9.81
N LEU A 478 1.71 13.06 9.86
CA LEU A 478 0.62 12.79 10.80
C LEU A 478 -0.60 12.38 10.00
N GLU A 479 -1.28 11.32 10.41
CA GLU A 479 -2.44 10.78 9.72
C GLU A 479 -3.52 10.35 10.69
N ALA A 480 -4.77 10.52 10.29
CA ALA A 480 -5.90 9.86 10.90
C ALA A 480 -6.55 8.91 9.89
N TRP A 481 -6.30 7.61 10.04
CA TRP A 481 -6.97 6.59 9.25
C TRP A 481 -8.35 6.31 9.82
N VAL A 482 -9.39 6.80 9.15
CA VAL A 482 -10.78 6.61 9.56
C VAL A 482 -11.45 5.63 8.60
N ALA A 483 -12.00 4.52 9.13
CA ALA A 483 -12.68 3.48 8.36
C ALA A 483 -14.11 3.24 8.90
N PHE A 484 -15.12 3.09 8.01
CA PHE A 484 -16.53 2.92 8.39
C PHE A 484 -17.40 2.24 7.31
#